data_b186f401d4e44a6e28c3ec76475915a3
#
_entry.id   b186f401d4e44a6e28c3ec76475915a3
#
_cell.length_a   1.000
_cell.length_b   1.000
_cell.length_c   1.000
_cell.angle_alpha   90.00
_cell.angle_beta   90.00
_cell.angle_gamma   90.00
#
_symmetry.space_group_name_H-M   'P 1'
#
loop_
_entity.id
_entity.type
_entity.pdbx_description
1 polymer ?
#
loop_
_entity_poly.entity_id
_entity_poly.type
_entity_poly.pdbx_seq_one_letter_code
_entity_poly.pdbx_strand_id
1 'polypeptide(L)'
;MNTVVTGVAGYIGGQVALQLKDAGHTVVGIDCRPLQKHQKGLLDSFVLADFDSDTAFKKLLNVRPDAIVHCAGTSLVGPSIKNPSEYYFNNVAKTLELITFITRAMPQTRFIFSSSAATYGEPVMVPCDEVDPTEPVSPYGESKLMIDMMLESYHRAYGLDYVSFRYFNACGADPRGRHGQEPGATHIIARVLESIRDDQEFTLYGNNYPTPDGTCVRDYVHVDDIARAHVLALDQLIPAGIYNLGSNMGTSNREIIAAAERITNKTLTVTVGEQRVGDPPVLTASADKFNAVTGTWQLHNLDDMIRHAWAWYV
;
A
#
# COMPACT_ATOMS: atom_id res chain seq x y z
N MET A 1 -19.17 -8.64 8.06
CA MET A 1 -19.29 -8.63 6.58
C MET A 1 -18.50 -9.77 5.99
N ASN A 2 -18.91 -10.28 4.83
CA ASN A 2 -18.12 -11.20 4.02
C ASN A 2 -17.20 -10.38 3.11
N THR A 3 -15.90 -10.47 3.29
CA THR A 3 -14.94 -9.67 2.55
C THR A 3 -13.98 -10.56 1.79
N VAL A 4 -13.70 -10.21 0.54
CA VAL A 4 -12.65 -10.84 -0.27
C VAL A 4 -11.46 -9.91 -0.34
N VAL A 5 -10.25 -10.44 -0.08
CA VAL A 5 -8.99 -9.70 -0.25
C VAL A 5 -8.19 -10.37 -1.36
N THR A 6 -7.95 -9.64 -2.45
CA THR A 6 -7.04 -10.09 -3.52
C THR A 6 -5.63 -9.60 -3.23
N GLY A 7 -4.60 -10.35 -3.61
CA GLY A 7 -3.22 -10.04 -3.25
C GLY A 7 -2.91 -10.31 -1.77
N VAL A 8 -3.64 -11.23 -1.17
CA VAL A 8 -3.60 -11.53 0.27
C VAL A 8 -2.27 -12.14 0.72
N ALA A 9 -1.51 -12.78 -0.18
CA ALA A 9 -0.17 -13.28 0.13
C ALA A 9 0.90 -12.16 0.14
N GLY A 10 0.54 -10.94 -0.22
CA GLY A 10 1.41 -9.76 -0.18
C GLY A 10 1.42 -9.06 1.18
N TYR A 11 2.33 -8.09 1.31
CA TYR A 11 2.54 -7.32 2.53
C TYR A 11 1.27 -6.55 2.98
N ILE A 12 0.73 -5.68 2.13
CA ILE A 12 -0.46 -4.88 2.48
C ILE A 12 -1.70 -5.77 2.56
N GLY A 13 -1.94 -6.63 1.55
CA GLY A 13 -3.13 -7.49 1.52
C GLY A 13 -3.19 -8.46 2.70
N GLY A 14 -2.05 -9.00 3.15
CA GLY A 14 -1.96 -9.84 4.33
C GLY A 14 -2.32 -9.10 5.63
N GLN A 15 -1.80 -7.87 5.80
CA GLN A 15 -2.14 -7.05 6.98
C GLN A 15 -3.61 -6.62 6.99
N VAL A 16 -4.15 -6.25 5.82
CA VAL A 16 -5.58 -5.92 5.69
C VAL A 16 -6.45 -7.11 6.07
N ALA A 17 -6.14 -8.30 5.55
CA ALA A 17 -6.88 -9.51 5.89
C ALA A 17 -6.86 -9.81 7.38
N LEU A 18 -5.71 -9.60 8.03
CA LEU A 18 -5.53 -9.81 9.46
C LEU A 18 -6.36 -8.83 10.29
N GLN A 19 -6.36 -7.55 9.96
CA GLN A 19 -7.14 -6.52 10.63
C GLN A 19 -8.66 -6.74 10.43
N LEU A 20 -9.09 -7.14 9.23
CA LEU A 20 -10.47 -7.50 8.96
C LEU A 20 -10.92 -8.69 9.84
N LYS A 21 -10.06 -9.69 10.00
CA LYS A 21 -10.33 -10.81 10.92
C LYS A 21 -10.44 -10.37 12.37
N ASP A 22 -9.52 -9.51 12.83
CA ASP A 22 -9.56 -8.96 14.19
C ASP A 22 -10.84 -8.13 14.44
N ALA A 23 -11.36 -7.46 13.40
CA ALA A 23 -12.63 -6.73 13.43
C ALA A 23 -13.89 -7.63 13.31
N GLY A 24 -13.73 -8.95 13.21
CA GLY A 24 -14.83 -9.92 13.17
C GLY A 24 -15.45 -10.14 11.79
N HIS A 25 -14.79 -9.74 10.71
CA HIS A 25 -15.23 -10.04 9.35
C HIS A 25 -14.92 -11.49 8.97
N THR A 26 -15.71 -12.05 8.05
CA THR A 26 -15.35 -13.28 7.34
C THR A 26 -14.46 -12.90 6.15
N VAL A 27 -13.24 -13.45 6.10
CA VAL A 27 -12.25 -13.07 5.10
C VAL A 27 -11.87 -14.23 4.20
N VAL A 28 -12.08 -14.04 2.90
CA VAL A 28 -11.63 -14.95 1.84
C VAL A 28 -10.46 -14.32 1.11
N GLY A 29 -9.32 -15.00 1.07
CA GLY A 29 -8.15 -14.56 0.32
C GLY A 29 -8.12 -15.12 -1.09
N ILE A 30 -7.67 -14.32 -2.06
CA ILE A 30 -7.34 -14.76 -3.43
C ILE A 30 -5.95 -14.25 -3.77
N ASP A 31 -5.04 -15.13 -4.20
CA ASP A 31 -3.71 -14.75 -4.67
C ASP A 31 -3.18 -15.80 -5.65
N CYS A 32 -2.40 -15.39 -6.62
CA CYS A 32 -1.71 -16.29 -7.54
C CYS A 32 -0.48 -16.95 -6.89
N ARG A 33 -0.03 -16.47 -5.75
CA ARG A 33 1.06 -17.02 -4.93
C ARG A 33 0.48 -17.78 -3.73
N PRO A 34 1.13 -18.86 -3.29
CA PRO A 34 0.72 -19.58 -2.08
C PRO A 34 0.89 -18.70 -0.84
N LEU A 35 0.04 -18.91 0.16
CA LEU A 35 0.20 -18.27 1.46
C LEU A 35 1.53 -18.66 2.13
N GLN A 36 2.17 -17.67 2.72
CA GLN A 36 3.32 -17.86 3.60
C GLN A 36 2.94 -18.70 4.83
N LYS A 37 3.94 -19.30 5.47
CA LYS A 37 3.69 -20.17 6.65
C LYS A 37 2.94 -19.42 7.77
N HIS A 38 3.31 -18.18 8.04
CA HIS A 38 2.71 -17.34 9.08
C HIS A 38 1.29 -16.87 8.72
N GLN A 39 0.92 -16.85 7.44
CA GLN A 39 -0.42 -16.46 6.98
C GLN A 39 -1.44 -17.61 7.03
N LYS A 40 -0.96 -18.85 7.17
CA LYS A 40 -1.86 -20.01 7.25
C LYS A 40 -2.69 -19.95 8.53
N GLY A 41 -4.00 -20.05 8.38
CA GLY A 41 -4.96 -19.95 9.49
C GLY A 41 -5.45 -18.54 9.81
N LEU A 42 -4.94 -17.51 9.12
CA LEU A 42 -5.42 -16.13 9.28
C LEU A 42 -6.71 -15.85 8.49
N LEU A 43 -7.10 -16.73 7.57
CA LEU A 43 -8.23 -16.58 6.67
C LEU A 43 -9.28 -17.65 6.92
N ASP A 44 -10.55 -17.34 6.64
CA ASP A 44 -11.63 -18.35 6.66
C ASP A 44 -11.53 -19.28 5.44
N SER A 45 -11.03 -18.78 4.33
CA SER A 45 -10.82 -19.55 3.10
C SER A 45 -9.75 -18.87 2.22
N PHE A 46 -9.04 -19.67 1.45
CA PHE A 46 -8.04 -19.19 0.50
C PHE A 46 -8.22 -19.88 -0.87
N VAL A 47 -8.04 -19.10 -1.94
CA VAL A 47 -8.04 -19.56 -3.32
C VAL A 47 -6.70 -19.23 -3.95
N LEU A 48 -5.95 -20.25 -4.33
CA LEU A 48 -4.72 -20.09 -5.11
C LEU A 48 -5.11 -19.96 -6.58
N ALA A 49 -5.26 -18.73 -7.04
CA ALA A 49 -5.65 -18.41 -8.41
C ALA A 49 -5.35 -16.95 -8.72
N ASP A 50 -5.24 -16.60 -9.99
CA ASP A 50 -5.26 -15.21 -10.42
C ASP A 50 -6.65 -14.61 -10.19
N PHE A 51 -6.72 -13.36 -9.80
CA PHE A 51 -7.97 -12.72 -9.38
C PHE A 51 -8.96 -12.48 -10.54
N ASP A 52 -8.50 -12.51 -11.80
CA ASP A 52 -9.29 -12.41 -13.04
C ASP A 52 -9.65 -13.78 -13.64
N SER A 53 -9.31 -14.87 -12.96
CA SER A 53 -9.56 -16.25 -13.44
C SER A 53 -11.00 -16.70 -13.21
N ASP A 54 -11.46 -17.67 -14.03
CA ASP A 54 -12.74 -18.35 -13.82
C ASP A 54 -12.89 -18.93 -12.42
N THR A 55 -11.77 -19.43 -11.82
CA THR A 55 -11.77 -19.97 -10.46
C THR A 55 -12.07 -18.89 -9.44
N ALA A 56 -11.45 -17.71 -9.58
CA ALA A 56 -11.72 -16.56 -8.73
C ALA A 56 -13.17 -16.07 -8.89
N PHE A 57 -13.66 -15.93 -10.13
CA PHE A 57 -15.02 -15.47 -10.39
C PHE A 57 -16.07 -16.45 -9.87
N LYS A 58 -15.89 -17.77 -10.01
CA LYS A 58 -16.76 -18.78 -9.39
C LYS A 58 -16.76 -18.65 -7.86
N LYS A 59 -15.59 -18.42 -7.27
CA LYS A 59 -15.51 -18.21 -5.81
C LYS A 59 -16.26 -16.95 -5.38
N LEU A 60 -16.11 -15.82 -6.10
CA LEU A 60 -16.84 -14.58 -5.83
C LEU A 60 -18.35 -14.77 -5.90
N LEU A 61 -18.86 -15.46 -6.92
CA LEU A 61 -20.30 -15.78 -7.06
C LEU A 61 -20.82 -16.63 -5.90
N ASN A 62 -20.01 -17.57 -5.40
CA ASN A 62 -20.40 -18.44 -4.29
C ASN A 62 -20.39 -17.69 -2.94
N VAL A 63 -19.40 -16.81 -2.72
CA VAL A 63 -19.26 -16.05 -1.46
C VAL A 63 -20.23 -14.88 -1.42
N ARG A 64 -20.50 -14.24 -2.57
CA ARG A 64 -21.25 -12.98 -2.69
C ARG A 64 -20.78 -11.97 -1.64
N PRO A 65 -19.53 -11.49 -1.77
CA PRO A 65 -18.95 -10.63 -0.76
C PRO A 65 -19.68 -9.29 -0.67
N ASP A 66 -19.78 -8.77 0.55
CA ASP A 66 -20.23 -7.40 0.82
C ASP A 66 -19.20 -6.39 0.29
N ALA A 67 -17.90 -6.77 0.35
CA ALA A 67 -16.82 -5.95 -0.19
C ALA A 67 -15.65 -6.78 -0.75
N ILE A 68 -14.95 -6.17 -1.71
CA ILE A 68 -13.66 -6.67 -2.24
C ILE A 68 -12.59 -5.63 -1.96
N VAL A 69 -11.53 -6.02 -1.25
CA VAL A 69 -10.31 -5.22 -1.10
C VAL A 69 -9.29 -5.71 -2.12
N HIS A 70 -8.99 -4.86 -3.09
CA HIS A 70 -8.12 -5.20 -4.20
C HIS A 70 -6.70 -4.67 -3.98
N CYS A 71 -5.84 -5.53 -3.39
CA CYS A 71 -4.42 -5.28 -3.18
C CYS A 71 -3.52 -6.01 -4.22
N ALA A 72 -4.11 -6.86 -5.06
CA ALA A 72 -3.37 -7.56 -6.09
C ALA A 72 -2.85 -6.61 -7.17
N GLY A 73 -1.67 -6.92 -7.68
CA GLY A 73 -1.05 -6.18 -8.77
C GLY A 73 0.47 -6.23 -8.69
N THR A 74 1.11 -5.95 -9.82
CA THR A 74 2.56 -5.81 -9.89
C THR A 74 2.94 -4.44 -9.31
N SER A 75 3.82 -4.45 -8.30
CA SER A 75 4.34 -3.24 -7.63
C SER A 75 5.81 -3.03 -8.00
N LEU A 76 6.42 -1.96 -7.54
CA LEU A 76 7.79 -1.52 -7.77
C LEU A 76 7.95 -0.60 -8.99
N VAL A 77 8.33 0.65 -8.71
CA VAL A 77 8.51 1.69 -9.73
C VAL A 77 9.64 1.34 -10.72
N GLY A 78 10.83 1.00 -10.23
CA GLY A 78 12.00 0.75 -11.09
C GLY A 78 11.80 -0.35 -12.14
N PRO A 79 11.32 -1.55 -11.77
CA PRO A 79 11.00 -2.60 -12.74
C PRO A 79 9.94 -2.21 -13.77
N SER A 80 8.96 -1.36 -13.41
CA SER A 80 7.92 -0.92 -14.35
C SER A 80 8.48 -0.16 -15.56
N ILE A 81 9.55 0.62 -15.35
CA ILE A 81 10.22 1.35 -16.44
C ILE A 81 10.85 0.38 -17.45
N LYS A 82 11.31 -0.78 -16.98
CA LYS A 82 11.95 -1.80 -17.83
C LYS A 82 10.96 -2.72 -18.53
N ASN A 83 9.81 -2.96 -17.90
CA ASN A 83 8.79 -3.87 -18.42
C ASN A 83 7.37 -3.28 -18.24
N PRO A 84 7.01 -2.20 -18.95
CA PRO A 84 5.73 -1.52 -18.78
C PRO A 84 4.53 -2.42 -19.13
N SER A 85 4.67 -3.31 -20.11
CA SER A 85 3.58 -4.18 -20.55
C SER A 85 3.05 -5.10 -19.44
N GLU A 86 3.91 -5.58 -18.56
CA GLU A 86 3.52 -6.39 -17.41
C GLU A 86 2.61 -5.60 -16.46
N TYR A 87 2.93 -4.33 -16.22
CA TYR A 87 2.16 -3.47 -15.33
C TYR A 87 0.79 -3.10 -15.93
N TYR A 88 0.74 -2.74 -17.20
CA TYR A 88 -0.54 -2.46 -17.84
C TYR A 88 -1.41 -3.69 -17.93
N PHE A 89 -0.84 -4.85 -18.24
CA PHE A 89 -1.61 -6.09 -18.29
C PHE A 89 -2.09 -6.52 -16.89
N ASN A 90 -1.19 -6.70 -15.95
CA ASN A 90 -1.53 -7.22 -14.62
C ASN A 90 -2.37 -6.25 -13.79
N ASN A 91 -2.05 -4.95 -13.83
CA ASN A 91 -2.75 -3.97 -13.01
C ASN A 91 -4.02 -3.48 -13.71
N VAL A 92 -3.94 -3.08 -14.99
CA VAL A 92 -5.06 -2.38 -15.65
C VAL A 92 -6.02 -3.37 -16.32
N ALA A 93 -5.52 -4.22 -17.24
CA ALA A 93 -6.40 -5.08 -18.03
C ALA A 93 -7.15 -6.08 -17.14
N LYS A 94 -6.45 -6.79 -16.26
CA LYS A 94 -7.08 -7.75 -15.34
C LYS A 94 -8.03 -7.08 -14.33
N THR A 95 -7.67 -5.89 -13.82
CA THR A 95 -8.55 -5.16 -12.91
C THR A 95 -9.82 -4.67 -13.64
N LEU A 96 -9.71 -4.27 -14.91
CA LEU A 96 -10.88 -3.93 -15.71
C LEU A 96 -11.85 -5.12 -15.85
N GLU A 97 -11.34 -6.33 -16.05
CA GLU A 97 -12.18 -7.54 -16.10
C GLU A 97 -12.87 -7.78 -14.75
N LEU A 98 -12.12 -7.65 -13.64
CA LEU A 98 -12.67 -7.82 -12.30
C LEU A 98 -13.78 -6.81 -11.99
N ILE A 99 -13.56 -5.50 -12.22
CA ILE A 99 -14.57 -4.47 -11.95
C ILE A 99 -15.80 -4.65 -12.87
N THR A 100 -15.57 -5.03 -14.14
CA THR A 100 -16.67 -5.32 -15.08
C THR A 100 -17.51 -6.49 -14.59
N PHE A 101 -16.87 -7.57 -14.14
CA PHE A 101 -17.54 -8.73 -13.58
C PHE A 101 -18.36 -8.36 -12.33
N ILE A 102 -17.75 -7.65 -11.39
CA ILE A 102 -18.41 -7.23 -10.13
C ILE A 102 -19.63 -6.37 -10.44
N THR A 103 -19.49 -5.36 -11.26
CA THR A 103 -20.56 -4.43 -11.62
C THR A 103 -21.76 -5.13 -12.25
N ARG A 104 -21.53 -6.18 -13.04
CA ARG A 104 -22.60 -6.93 -13.70
C ARG A 104 -23.24 -8.00 -12.82
N ALA A 105 -22.40 -8.74 -12.08
CA ALA A 105 -22.86 -9.92 -11.34
C ALA A 105 -23.19 -9.64 -9.88
N MET A 106 -22.59 -8.62 -9.29
CA MET A 106 -22.68 -8.30 -7.86
C MET A 106 -22.69 -6.77 -7.63
N PRO A 107 -23.66 -6.03 -8.17
CA PRO A 107 -23.67 -4.55 -8.20
C PRO A 107 -23.72 -3.88 -6.82
N GLN A 108 -23.99 -4.64 -5.76
CA GLN A 108 -24.01 -4.14 -4.37
C GLN A 108 -22.67 -4.33 -3.65
N THR A 109 -21.70 -5.01 -4.28
CA THR A 109 -20.40 -5.25 -3.66
C THR A 109 -19.56 -3.97 -3.71
N ARG A 110 -19.10 -3.53 -2.54
CA ARG A 110 -18.18 -2.39 -2.43
C ARG A 110 -16.80 -2.78 -2.91
N PHE A 111 -16.13 -1.90 -3.66
CA PHE A 111 -14.80 -2.12 -4.18
C PHE A 111 -13.79 -1.17 -3.54
N ILE A 112 -12.82 -1.68 -2.78
CA ILE A 112 -11.77 -0.88 -2.16
C ILE A 112 -10.45 -1.19 -2.85
N PHE A 113 -9.81 -0.16 -3.39
CA PHE A 113 -8.63 -0.28 -4.23
C PHE A 113 -7.37 0.27 -3.57
N SER A 114 -6.30 -0.50 -3.64
CA SER A 114 -4.94 -0.11 -3.27
C SER A 114 -4.29 0.71 -4.38
N SER A 115 -4.51 2.03 -4.39
CA SER A 115 -3.84 2.98 -5.28
C SER A 115 -2.48 3.40 -4.69
N SER A 116 -1.87 4.48 -5.18
CA SER A 116 -0.52 4.88 -4.80
C SER A 116 -0.29 6.38 -4.96
N ALA A 117 0.55 6.95 -4.10
CA ALA A 117 1.11 8.30 -4.26
C ALA A 117 1.93 8.47 -5.57
N ALA A 118 2.37 7.36 -6.19
CA ALA A 118 3.04 7.39 -7.49
C ALA A 118 2.18 7.99 -8.62
N THR A 119 0.87 8.13 -8.42
CA THR A 119 -0.04 8.84 -9.32
C THR A 119 0.25 10.34 -9.42
N TYR A 120 0.82 10.96 -8.39
CA TYR A 120 1.15 12.39 -8.40
C TYR A 120 2.43 12.71 -9.18
N GLY A 121 3.36 11.74 -9.33
CA GLY A 121 4.65 11.96 -9.97
C GLY A 121 5.54 12.91 -9.16
N GLU A 122 5.97 14.00 -9.80
CA GLU A 122 6.73 15.09 -9.15
C GLU A 122 5.74 16.22 -8.79
N PRO A 123 5.24 16.28 -7.54
CA PRO A 123 4.19 17.22 -7.18
C PRO A 123 4.70 18.66 -7.18
N VAL A 124 3.87 19.58 -7.66
CA VAL A 124 4.14 21.02 -7.62
C VAL A 124 3.94 21.58 -6.21
N MET A 125 3.00 21.01 -5.47
CA MET A 125 2.69 21.41 -4.10
C MET A 125 2.82 20.22 -3.16
N VAL A 126 3.32 20.48 -1.95
CA VAL A 126 3.38 19.51 -0.85
C VAL A 126 2.91 20.20 0.44
N PRO A 127 2.11 19.51 1.25
CA PRO A 127 1.60 18.14 1.10
C PRO A 127 0.63 18.00 -0.09
N CYS A 128 0.66 16.84 -0.78
CA CYS A 128 -0.25 16.53 -1.89
C CYS A 128 -1.68 16.36 -1.40
N ASP A 129 -2.62 16.99 -2.09
CA ASP A 129 -4.07 16.81 -1.90
C ASP A 129 -4.67 15.93 -3.03
N GLU A 130 -5.83 15.33 -2.81
CA GLU A 130 -6.50 14.47 -3.80
C GLU A 130 -6.96 15.23 -5.05
N VAL A 131 -7.09 16.56 -4.97
CA VAL A 131 -7.45 17.44 -6.11
C VAL A 131 -6.24 17.92 -6.90
N ASP A 132 -5.02 17.68 -6.42
CA ASP A 132 -3.80 18.08 -7.11
C ASP A 132 -3.63 17.33 -8.45
N PRO A 133 -2.92 17.93 -9.42
CA PRO A 133 -2.61 17.28 -10.68
C PRO A 133 -1.93 15.93 -10.48
N THR A 134 -2.31 14.96 -11.29
CA THR A 134 -1.72 13.63 -11.31
C THR A 134 -0.94 13.44 -12.61
N GLU A 135 0.39 13.45 -12.49
CA GLU A 135 1.34 13.33 -13.61
C GLU A 135 2.38 12.23 -13.31
N PRO A 136 1.95 10.95 -13.34
CA PRO A 136 2.84 9.85 -12.97
C PRO A 136 4.05 9.76 -13.89
N VAL A 137 5.23 9.53 -13.31
CA VAL A 137 6.52 9.43 -14.02
C VAL A 137 6.96 7.98 -14.25
N SER A 138 6.08 7.02 -14.05
CA SER A 138 6.37 5.60 -14.21
C SER A 138 5.14 4.79 -14.64
N PRO A 139 5.32 3.70 -15.41
CA PRO A 139 4.21 2.81 -15.78
C PRO A 139 3.46 2.22 -14.58
N TYR A 140 4.12 2.04 -13.44
CA TYR A 140 3.44 1.68 -12.18
C TYR A 140 2.46 2.78 -11.74
N GLY A 141 2.93 4.03 -11.64
CA GLY A 141 2.07 5.16 -11.27
C GLY A 141 0.93 5.37 -12.27
N GLU A 142 1.23 5.29 -13.59
CA GLU A 142 0.23 5.37 -14.65
C GLU A 142 -0.83 4.27 -14.52
N SER A 143 -0.42 3.01 -14.24
CA SER A 143 -1.36 1.90 -14.06
C SER A 143 -2.31 2.13 -12.89
N LYS A 144 -1.84 2.72 -11.79
CA LYS A 144 -2.66 3.06 -10.62
C LYS A 144 -3.63 4.19 -10.92
N LEU A 145 -3.16 5.23 -11.62
CA LEU A 145 -4.02 6.35 -12.06
C LEU A 145 -5.11 5.88 -13.05
N MET A 146 -4.77 5.02 -14.01
CA MET A 146 -5.76 4.46 -14.93
C MET A 146 -6.89 3.74 -14.19
N ILE A 147 -6.56 2.99 -13.11
CA ILE A 147 -7.58 2.32 -12.31
C ILE A 147 -8.42 3.33 -11.53
N ASP A 148 -7.83 4.36 -10.92
CA ASP A 148 -8.57 5.46 -10.27
C ASP A 148 -9.61 6.05 -11.25
N MET A 149 -9.19 6.36 -12.48
CA MET A 149 -10.08 6.90 -13.53
C MET A 149 -11.18 5.90 -13.96
N MET A 150 -10.86 4.61 -14.05
CA MET A 150 -11.85 3.57 -14.33
C MET A 150 -12.90 3.49 -13.21
N LEU A 151 -12.48 3.49 -11.94
CA LEU A 151 -13.40 3.43 -10.79
C LEU A 151 -14.36 4.61 -10.78
N GLU A 152 -13.86 5.83 -10.99
CA GLU A 152 -14.72 7.01 -11.12
C GLU A 152 -15.73 6.89 -12.28
N SER A 153 -15.28 6.36 -13.44
CA SER A 153 -16.14 6.19 -14.61
C SER A 153 -17.22 5.14 -14.36
N TYR A 154 -16.86 4.01 -13.71
CA TYR A 154 -17.80 2.96 -13.34
C TYR A 154 -18.79 3.43 -12.25
N HIS A 155 -18.34 4.26 -11.32
CA HIS A 155 -19.21 4.89 -10.34
C HIS A 155 -20.29 5.78 -11.04
N ARG A 156 -19.85 6.66 -11.95
CA ARG A 156 -20.78 7.54 -12.68
C ARG A 156 -21.74 6.78 -13.59
N ALA A 157 -21.27 5.72 -14.26
CA ALA A 157 -22.07 5.00 -15.25
C ALA A 157 -22.97 3.91 -14.65
N TYR A 158 -22.51 3.23 -13.62
CA TYR A 158 -23.14 2.02 -13.09
C TYR A 158 -23.41 2.07 -11.60
N GLY A 159 -23.03 3.14 -10.90
CA GLY A 159 -23.22 3.26 -9.46
C GLY A 159 -22.29 2.39 -8.63
N LEU A 160 -21.13 1.97 -9.18
CA LEU A 160 -20.14 1.20 -8.42
C LEU A 160 -19.77 1.94 -7.13
N ASP A 161 -20.03 1.33 -5.99
CA ASP A 161 -19.56 1.86 -4.71
C ASP A 161 -18.08 1.52 -4.53
N TYR A 162 -17.21 2.56 -4.48
CA TYR A 162 -15.78 2.36 -4.42
C TYR A 162 -15.07 3.31 -3.47
N VAL A 163 -13.92 2.85 -2.98
CA VAL A 163 -12.94 3.67 -2.29
C VAL A 163 -11.56 3.37 -2.88
N SER A 164 -10.84 4.39 -3.31
CA SER A 164 -9.47 4.24 -3.75
C SER A 164 -8.52 4.92 -2.76
N PHE A 165 -7.57 4.18 -2.23
CA PHE A 165 -6.57 4.68 -1.30
C PHE A 165 -5.23 4.89 -1.99
N ARG A 166 -4.79 6.14 -2.11
CA ARG A 166 -3.44 6.50 -2.54
C ARG A 166 -2.49 6.41 -1.36
N TYR A 167 -1.83 5.26 -1.21
CA TYR A 167 -0.84 5.07 -0.14
C TYR A 167 0.42 5.86 -0.42
N PHE A 168 0.95 6.49 0.62
CA PHE A 168 2.33 6.92 0.65
C PHE A 168 3.23 5.74 1.05
N ASN A 169 4.34 5.92 1.73
CA ASN A 169 5.27 4.81 1.93
C ASN A 169 4.82 3.87 3.06
N ALA A 170 4.25 2.74 2.71
CA ALA A 170 3.88 1.70 3.68
C ALA A 170 5.12 1.10 4.34
N CYS A 171 5.11 0.98 5.67
CA CYS A 171 6.21 0.42 6.46
C CYS A 171 5.70 -0.19 7.77
N GLY A 172 6.60 -0.79 8.55
CA GLY A 172 6.25 -1.44 9.81
C GLY A 172 5.91 -2.93 9.65
N ALA A 173 5.33 -3.50 10.68
CA ALA A 173 4.82 -4.87 10.73
C ALA A 173 3.65 -4.94 11.72
N ASP A 174 2.89 -6.03 11.72
CA ASP A 174 1.84 -6.23 12.72
C ASP A 174 2.40 -6.04 14.15
N PRO A 175 1.79 -5.19 14.98
CA PRO A 175 2.28 -4.93 16.34
C PRO A 175 2.37 -6.18 17.23
N ARG A 176 1.64 -7.25 16.87
CA ARG A 176 1.65 -8.54 17.55
C ARG A 176 2.61 -9.55 16.89
N GLY A 177 3.38 -9.14 15.89
CA GLY A 177 4.37 -9.98 15.19
C GLY A 177 3.80 -11.10 14.32
N ARG A 178 2.55 -10.98 13.85
CA ARG A 178 1.87 -12.03 13.06
C ARG A 178 2.11 -11.89 11.55
N HIS A 179 2.46 -10.68 11.09
CA HIS A 179 2.67 -10.38 9.67
C HIS A 179 3.59 -9.16 9.50
N GLY A 180 4.37 -9.15 8.42
CA GLY A 180 5.26 -8.05 8.10
C GLY A 180 5.82 -8.17 6.69
N GLN A 181 6.69 -7.24 6.34
CA GLN A 181 7.36 -7.19 5.04
C GLN A 181 8.39 -8.31 4.94
N GLU A 182 8.33 -9.10 3.86
CA GLU A 182 9.35 -10.11 3.56
C GLU A 182 10.73 -9.46 3.33
N PRO A 183 11.81 -10.15 3.70
CA PRO A 183 13.18 -9.69 3.44
C PRO A 183 13.44 -9.42 1.95
N GLY A 184 14.37 -8.48 1.66
CA GLY A 184 14.71 -8.09 0.30
C GLY A 184 13.81 -6.98 -0.27
N ALA A 185 12.99 -6.35 0.56
CA ALA A 185 12.22 -5.17 0.16
C ALA A 185 13.12 -4.01 -0.26
N THR A 186 12.61 -3.14 -1.15
CA THR A 186 13.41 -2.07 -1.76
C THR A 186 13.27 -0.72 -1.08
N HIS A 187 12.30 -0.54 -0.17
CA HIS A 187 12.10 0.73 0.52
C HIS A 187 13.07 0.91 1.69
N ILE A 188 13.34 2.18 2.03
CA ILE A 188 14.45 2.56 2.91
C ILE A 188 14.40 1.90 4.29
N ILE A 189 13.25 1.88 4.97
CA ILE A 189 13.15 1.33 6.33
C ILE A 189 13.57 -0.16 6.35
N ALA A 190 13.05 -0.95 5.39
CA ALA A 190 13.45 -2.35 5.28
C ALA A 190 14.95 -2.50 5.02
N ARG A 191 15.51 -1.74 4.06
CA ARG A 191 16.92 -1.78 3.70
C ARG A 191 17.84 -1.38 4.85
N VAL A 192 17.49 -0.33 5.59
CA VAL A 192 18.24 0.13 6.77
C VAL A 192 18.25 -0.96 7.84
N LEU A 193 17.08 -1.53 8.16
CA LEU A 193 16.97 -2.56 9.18
C LEU A 193 17.65 -3.87 8.79
N GLU A 194 17.56 -4.28 7.51
CA GLU A 194 18.30 -5.44 6.99
C GLU A 194 19.82 -5.20 7.07
N SER A 195 20.31 -4.01 6.69
CA SER A 195 21.74 -3.68 6.80
C SER A 195 22.22 -3.71 8.25
N ILE A 196 21.42 -3.21 9.20
CA ILE A 196 21.73 -3.27 10.64
C ILE A 196 21.72 -4.73 11.16
N ARG A 197 20.75 -5.55 10.72
CA ARG A 197 20.66 -6.96 11.13
C ARG A 197 21.87 -7.75 10.67
N ASP A 198 22.26 -7.56 9.42
CA ASP A 198 23.26 -8.35 8.72
C ASP A 198 24.67 -7.74 8.81
N ASP A 199 24.85 -6.64 9.57
CA ASP A 199 26.10 -5.89 9.73
C ASP A 199 26.69 -5.48 8.35
N GLN A 200 25.82 -4.96 7.48
CA GLN A 200 26.17 -4.55 6.13
C GLN A 200 26.14 -3.03 5.98
N GLU A 201 26.95 -2.53 5.06
CA GLU A 201 26.95 -1.11 4.69
C GLU A 201 25.65 -0.73 3.98
N PHE A 202 25.12 0.45 4.31
CA PHE A 202 23.93 1.03 3.66
C PHE A 202 24.33 2.18 2.76
N THR A 203 23.85 2.18 1.52
CA THR A 203 24.04 3.30 0.60
C THR A 203 22.88 4.27 0.66
N LEU A 204 23.13 5.49 1.16
CA LEU A 204 22.22 6.62 1.12
C LEU A 204 22.37 7.36 -0.22
N TYR A 205 21.32 7.35 -1.04
CA TYR A 205 21.34 7.97 -2.37
C TYR A 205 21.00 9.47 -2.29
N GLY A 206 22.02 10.31 -2.53
CA GLY A 206 21.93 11.77 -2.49
C GLY A 206 21.98 12.36 -1.08
N ASN A 207 22.71 13.46 -0.92
CA ASN A 207 22.83 14.22 0.32
C ASN A 207 22.83 15.75 0.07
N ASN A 208 22.38 16.16 -1.11
CA ASN A 208 22.36 17.55 -1.57
C ASN A 208 21.00 17.97 -2.14
N TYR A 209 19.92 17.30 -1.71
CA TYR A 209 18.57 17.75 -2.01
C TYR A 209 18.27 19.09 -1.31
N PRO A 210 17.39 19.93 -1.87
CA PRO A 210 16.95 21.18 -1.22
C PRO A 210 16.00 20.91 -0.05
N THR A 211 16.48 20.21 0.96
CA THR A 211 15.79 19.81 2.19
C THR A 211 16.67 20.16 3.40
N PRO A 212 16.15 20.23 4.63
CA PRO A 212 16.90 20.69 5.80
C PRO A 212 18.19 19.91 6.08
N ASP A 213 18.23 18.60 5.81
CA ASP A 213 19.40 17.74 6.03
C ASP A 213 20.06 17.23 4.74
N GLY A 214 19.59 17.71 3.60
CA GLY A 214 20.10 17.35 2.29
C GLY A 214 19.63 16.00 1.75
N THR A 215 18.73 15.28 2.47
CA THR A 215 18.19 13.99 2.03
C THR A 215 16.72 14.08 1.68
N CYS A 216 16.20 13.13 0.88
CA CYS A 216 14.79 13.10 0.50
C CYS A 216 13.88 13.02 1.74
N VAL A 217 12.77 13.76 1.68
CA VAL A 217 11.69 13.71 2.68
C VAL A 217 10.51 12.94 2.09
N ARG A 218 10.03 11.96 2.82
CA ARG A 218 8.87 11.13 2.41
C ARG A 218 7.88 11.01 3.55
N ASP A 219 6.63 10.74 3.19
CA ASP A 219 5.59 10.41 4.13
C ASP A 219 5.57 8.89 4.34
N TYR A 220 5.59 8.45 5.58
CA TYR A 220 5.56 7.04 5.96
C TYR A 220 4.28 6.73 6.74
N VAL A 221 3.65 5.63 6.39
CA VAL A 221 2.43 5.17 7.03
C VAL A 221 2.62 3.74 7.51
N HIS A 222 2.26 3.49 8.75
CA HIS A 222 2.33 2.13 9.30
C HIS A 222 1.36 1.21 8.56
N VAL A 223 1.82 0.01 8.18
CA VAL A 223 0.98 -0.95 7.45
C VAL A 223 -0.27 -1.36 8.23
N ASP A 224 -0.21 -1.33 9.55
CA ASP A 224 -1.34 -1.58 10.43
C ASP A 224 -2.38 -0.44 10.36
N ASP A 225 -1.93 0.81 10.29
CA ASP A 225 -2.83 1.96 10.09
C ASP A 225 -3.46 1.93 8.69
N ILE A 226 -2.70 1.56 7.65
CA ILE A 226 -3.26 1.33 6.32
C ILE A 226 -4.37 0.28 6.39
N ALA A 227 -4.12 -0.85 7.03
CA ALA A 227 -5.11 -1.91 7.18
C ALA A 227 -6.34 -1.45 7.98
N ARG A 228 -6.12 -0.66 9.05
CA ARG A 228 -7.20 -0.02 9.81
C ARG A 228 -8.06 0.91 8.94
N ALA A 229 -7.44 1.67 8.03
CA ALA A 229 -8.19 2.53 7.11
C ALA A 229 -9.15 1.71 6.23
N HIS A 230 -8.77 0.50 5.81
CA HIS A 230 -9.65 -0.41 5.07
C HIS A 230 -10.84 -0.89 5.92
N VAL A 231 -10.59 -1.24 7.19
CA VAL A 231 -11.66 -1.62 8.12
C VAL A 231 -12.64 -0.46 8.32
N LEU A 232 -12.13 0.76 8.56
CA LEU A 232 -12.95 1.95 8.71
C LEU A 232 -13.79 2.26 7.45
N ALA A 233 -13.19 2.07 6.26
CA ALA A 233 -13.91 2.25 5.01
C ALA A 233 -15.09 1.29 4.83
N LEU A 234 -15.00 0.11 5.40
CA LEU A 234 -16.12 -0.87 5.40
C LEU A 234 -17.14 -0.56 6.50
N ASP A 235 -16.70 -0.41 7.73
CA ASP A 235 -17.56 -0.30 8.90
C ASP A 235 -18.31 1.03 8.96
N GLN A 236 -17.67 2.13 8.54
CA GLN A 236 -18.27 3.47 8.54
C GLN A 236 -18.91 3.87 7.22
N LEU A 237 -18.81 3.02 6.18
CA LEU A 237 -19.38 3.27 4.86
C LEU A 237 -19.04 4.68 4.33
N ILE A 238 -17.75 5.03 4.37
CA ILE A 238 -17.29 6.33 3.90
C ILE A 238 -17.70 6.58 2.44
N PRO A 239 -17.92 7.84 2.03
CA PRO A 239 -18.36 8.15 0.66
C PRO A 239 -17.42 7.57 -0.40
N ALA A 240 -18.02 7.21 -1.56
CA ALA A 240 -17.23 6.80 -2.72
C ALA A 240 -16.26 7.90 -3.15
N GLY A 241 -15.02 7.52 -3.46
CA GLY A 241 -14.01 8.48 -3.89
C GLY A 241 -12.57 8.00 -3.67
N ILE A 242 -11.66 8.92 -3.96
CA ILE A 242 -10.22 8.75 -3.80
C ILE A 242 -9.80 9.44 -2.51
N TYR A 243 -8.92 8.81 -1.73
CA TYR A 243 -8.41 9.31 -0.45
C TYR A 243 -6.90 9.04 -0.32
N ASN A 244 -6.17 10.04 0.11
CA ASN A 244 -4.77 9.87 0.49
C ASN A 244 -4.65 9.17 1.85
N LEU A 245 -3.74 8.21 1.94
CA LEU A 245 -3.29 7.66 3.22
C LEU A 245 -1.82 8.02 3.43
N GLY A 246 -1.61 9.08 4.17
CA GLY A 246 -0.33 9.60 4.61
C GLY A 246 -0.39 10.05 6.06
N SER A 247 0.74 10.40 6.63
CA SER A 247 0.85 10.85 8.03
C SER A 247 0.67 12.36 8.20
N ASN A 248 0.56 13.13 7.12
CA ASN A 248 0.68 14.59 7.10
C ASN A 248 2.06 15.09 7.59
N MET A 249 3.02 14.18 7.74
CA MET A 249 4.35 14.47 8.26
C MET A 249 5.42 13.93 7.32
N GLY A 250 6.38 14.78 6.99
CA GLY A 250 7.55 14.35 6.25
C GLY A 250 8.62 13.82 7.18
N THR A 251 9.26 12.72 6.79
CA THR A 251 10.44 12.16 7.48
C THR A 251 11.58 12.05 6.49
N SER A 252 12.75 12.58 6.85
CA SER A 252 13.94 12.49 6.00
C SER A 252 14.61 11.12 6.08
N ASN A 253 15.43 10.81 5.07
CA ASN A 253 16.18 9.55 5.10
C ASN A 253 17.16 9.49 6.28
N ARG A 254 17.73 10.62 6.72
CA ARG A 254 18.63 10.67 7.88
C ARG A 254 17.86 10.46 9.20
N GLU A 255 16.66 11.01 9.32
CA GLU A 255 15.79 10.77 10.48
C GLU A 255 15.42 9.29 10.62
N ILE A 256 15.16 8.59 9.51
CA ILE A 256 14.94 7.13 9.52
C ILE A 256 16.17 6.39 10.03
N ILE A 257 17.36 6.71 9.51
CA ILE A 257 18.61 6.07 9.93
C ILE A 257 18.84 6.30 11.43
N ALA A 258 18.74 7.54 11.89
CA ALA A 258 18.92 7.89 13.30
C ALA A 258 17.91 7.18 14.23
N ALA A 259 16.65 7.08 13.81
CA ALA A 259 15.63 6.36 14.55
C ALA A 259 15.90 4.84 14.57
N ALA A 260 16.37 4.26 13.46
CA ALA A 260 16.74 2.85 13.39
C ALA A 260 17.92 2.52 14.31
N GLU A 261 18.99 3.32 14.29
CA GLU A 261 20.13 3.15 15.21
C GLU A 261 19.72 3.23 16.69
N ARG A 262 18.90 4.22 17.01
CA ARG A 262 18.39 4.43 18.38
C ARG A 262 17.54 3.25 18.86
N ILE A 263 16.62 2.75 18.03
CA ILE A 263 15.68 1.68 18.40
C ILE A 263 16.37 0.33 18.46
N THR A 264 17.29 0.05 17.53
CA THR A 264 18.02 -1.22 17.49
C THR A 264 19.22 -1.26 18.47
N ASN A 265 19.62 -0.10 18.98
CA ASN A 265 20.85 0.10 19.76
C ASN A 265 22.10 -0.41 19.02
N LYS A 266 22.12 -0.22 17.70
CA LYS A 266 23.23 -0.58 16.80
C LYS A 266 23.57 0.60 15.90
N THR A 267 24.82 0.68 15.49
CA THR A 267 25.29 1.71 14.53
C THR A 267 25.28 1.16 13.11
N LEU A 268 24.91 1.99 12.15
CA LEU A 268 24.86 1.66 10.73
C LEU A 268 26.02 2.34 9.99
N THR A 269 26.83 1.58 9.27
CA THR A 269 27.81 2.14 8.35
C THR A 269 27.09 2.67 7.11
N VAL A 270 27.19 3.99 6.88
CA VAL A 270 26.49 4.66 5.77
C VAL A 270 27.50 5.23 4.78
N THR A 271 27.37 4.87 3.50
CA THR A 271 28.03 5.53 2.38
C THR A 271 27.04 6.37 1.60
N VAL A 272 27.51 7.44 1.00
CA VAL A 272 26.69 8.33 0.17
C VAL A 272 26.91 7.99 -1.30
N GLY A 273 25.84 7.56 -1.98
CA GLY A 273 25.80 7.36 -3.42
C GLY A 273 25.26 8.58 -4.17
N GLU A 274 25.29 8.49 -5.49
CA GLU A 274 24.73 9.54 -6.35
C GLU A 274 23.21 9.69 -6.16
N GLN A 275 22.71 10.88 -6.40
CA GLN A 275 21.28 11.19 -6.36
C GLN A 275 20.55 10.39 -7.44
N ARG A 276 19.38 9.84 -7.11
CA ARG A 276 18.54 9.14 -8.07
C ARG A 276 17.84 10.13 -9.00
N VAL A 277 17.89 9.88 -10.29
CA VAL A 277 17.19 10.70 -11.30
C VAL A 277 15.68 10.54 -11.12
N GLY A 278 14.94 11.66 -11.11
CA GLY A 278 13.48 11.68 -10.97
C GLY A 278 12.98 11.43 -9.54
N ASP A 279 13.84 11.50 -8.53
CA ASP A 279 13.43 11.34 -7.13
C ASP A 279 13.14 12.73 -6.53
N PRO A 280 11.85 13.09 -6.26
CA PRO A 280 11.51 14.43 -5.79
C PRO A 280 12.12 14.68 -4.40
N PRO A 281 12.56 15.93 -4.09
CA PRO A 281 13.10 16.27 -2.78
C PRO A 281 12.13 15.98 -1.63
N VAL A 282 10.86 16.30 -1.81
CA VAL A 282 9.80 16.13 -0.81
C VAL A 282 8.57 15.52 -1.47
N LEU A 283 8.02 14.49 -0.86
CA LEU A 283 6.73 13.88 -1.25
C LEU A 283 5.98 13.48 0.01
N THR A 284 4.99 14.30 0.39
CA THR A 284 4.15 14.13 1.58
C THR A 284 2.68 14.28 1.23
N ALA A 285 1.79 13.70 2.03
CA ALA A 285 0.35 13.73 1.83
C ALA A 285 -0.34 14.78 2.68
N SER A 286 -1.47 15.31 2.18
CA SER A 286 -2.59 15.71 3.03
C SER A 286 -3.54 14.52 3.16
N ALA A 287 -3.80 14.07 4.38
CA ALA A 287 -4.81 13.06 4.70
C ALA A 287 -6.09 13.69 5.27
N ASP A 288 -6.26 14.99 5.10
CA ASP A 288 -7.35 15.77 5.72
C ASP A 288 -8.73 15.31 5.24
N LYS A 289 -8.84 14.92 3.97
CA LYS A 289 -10.09 14.39 3.41
C LYS A 289 -10.52 13.10 4.11
N PHE A 290 -9.59 12.18 4.37
CA PHE A 290 -9.91 10.92 5.07
C PHE A 290 -10.16 11.18 6.56
N ASN A 291 -9.37 12.04 7.19
CA ASN A 291 -9.56 12.47 8.58
C ASN A 291 -10.93 13.11 8.81
N ALA A 292 -11.43 13.90 7.86
CA ALA A 292 -12.74 14.55 7.97
C ALA A 292 -13.92 13.56 8.04
N VAL A 293 -13.77 12.37 7.45
CA VAL A 293 -14.84 11.36 7.42
C VAL A 293 -14.66 10.24 8.45
N THR A 294 -13.44 10.03 8.95
CA THR A 294 -13.16 8.92 9.89
C THR A 294 -12.71 9.35 11.27
N GLY A 295 -12.29 10.61 11.43
CA GLY A 295 -11.55 11.06 12.61
C GLY A 295 -10.11 10.51 12.61
N THR A 296 -9.52 10.37 13.78
CA THR A 296 -8.14 9.86 13.92
C THR A 296 -8.09 8.36 13.59
N TRP A 297 -7.41 8.03 12.51
CA TRP A 297 -7.22 6.65 12.05
C TRP A 297 -5.79 6.13 12.25
N GLN A 298 -4.80 7.03 12.30
CA GLN A 298 -3.41 6.71 12.55
C GLN A 298 -3.14 6.54 14.05
N LEU A 299 -2.48 5.46 14.41
CA LEU A 299 -2.14 5.12 15.79
C LEU A 299 -0.63 5.03 16.02
N HIS A 300 0.17 4.90 14.96
CA HIS A 300 1.58 4.59 15.03
C HIS A 300 2.44 5.74 14.51
N ASN A 301 3.50 6.05 15.23
CA ASN A 301 4.54 7.00 14.85
C ASN A 301 5.76 6.31 14.20
N LEU A 302 6.78 7.08 13.82
CA LEU A 302 8.01 6.55 13.20
C LEU A 302 8.71 5.50 14.07
N ASP A 303 8.77 5.73 15.37
CA ASP A 303 9.41 4.78 16.29
C ASP A 303 8.67 3.45 16.35
N ASP A 304 7.35 3.47 16.30
CA ASP A 304 6.55 2.25 16.23
C ASP A 304 6.75 1.52 14.91
N MET A 305 6.77 2.24 13.80
CA MET A 305 7.04 1.70 12.46
C MET A 305 8.37 0.93 12.44
N ILE A 306 9.42 1.54 12.97
CA ILE A 306 10.77 0.94 13.01
C ILE A 306 10.81 -0.22 14.02
N ARG A 307 10.24 -0.05 15.21
CA ARG A 307 10.22 -1.08 16.27
C ARG A 307 9.49 -2.34 15.81
N HIS A 308 8.31 -2.19 15.20
CA HIS A 308 7.54 -3.33 14.73
C HIS A 308 8.20 -4.02 13.53
N ALA A 309 8.77 -3.25 12.59
CA ALA A 309 9.54 -3.82 11.50
C ALA A 309 10.79 -4.56 11.99
N TRP A 310 11.52 -3.98 12.94
CA TRP A 310 12.69 -4.63 13.54
C TRP A 310 12.34 -5.95 14.23
N ALA A 311 11.29 -5.97 15.05
CA ALA A 311 10.83 -7.18 15.73
C ALA A 311 10.40 -8.29 14.74
N TRP A 312 9.99 -7.93 13.52
CA TRP A 312 9.66 -8.88 12.47
C TRP A 312 10.91 -9.47 11.80
N TYR A 313 12.00 -8.71 11.68
CA TYR A 313 13.23 -9.13 11.00
C TYR A 313 14.19 -9.95 11.89
N VAL A 314 14.03 -9.91 13.20
CA VAL A 314 14.87 -10.63 14.20
C VAL A 314 14.02 -11.67 14.94
#